data_3383052f5c499e306bb26e7ebc4cf02d
#
_entry.id   3383052f5c499e306bb26e7ebc4cf02d
#
_cell.length_a   1.000
_cell.length_b   1.000
_cell.length_c   1.000
_cell.angle_alpha   90.00
_cell.angle_beta   90.00
_cell.angle_gamma   90.00
#
_symmetry.space_group_name_H-M   'P 1'
#
loop_
_entity.id
_entity.type
_entity.pdbx_description
1 polymer ?
#
loop_
_entity_poly.entity_id
_entity_poly.type
_entity_poly.pdbx_seq_one_letter_code
_entity_poly.pdbx_strand_id
1 'polypeptide(L)'
;MGEEQFCVKKRLKSAPPVRLIVASFAIVILVGTVLLTLPIASRNGLPTGFIDSLFTATSATCVTGLVAFDTWTHWNLVGQIIILFLIQVGGLGVITFTTGFSMLVRRKIGLRDLQLASENTSGDTINIKHLIKIILIFTFFCELTGTVLLMFRFVPQFGTKGIWIAAFTAISAYCNAGFDILGFLMKDGNLIPYVGDPLVCLTVGGLIVIGGLGFVVISDIYNAKLLPRIHKEKPVHLHFHSTLVLMMTVILIVSGTVLFLVCEYDNTLAGMDFGTKLNASLFQSISARTAGFCTVDIAKEHDFTKIITVILMFIGASPAGTGGGIKTTTFIVLLATVVSVMRGNEETTLLKRRVDQFTVYRALSILSGAALVLFVATGIILTADPDVNGVDALFEATSGFGTVGLTAGVTQSLNWISKLAVALTMFIGRVGPVSLGLALTLHKGHRSTGAILPEGKIIVG
;
A
#
# COMPACT_ATOMS: atom_id res chain seq x y z
N MET A 1 36.02 -13.78 15.79
CA MET A 1 34.88 -13.93 14.80
C MET A 1 33.73 -14.80 15.31
N GLY A 2 33.93 -15.84 16.13
CA GLY A 2 32.84 -16.70 16.64
C GLY A 2 31.95 -16.06 17.74
N GLU A 3 32.52 -15.31 18.65
CA GLU A 3 31.80 -14.69 19.78
C GLU A 3 30.91 -13.51 19.33
N GLU A 4 31.36 -12.70 18.40
CA GLU A 4 30.55 -11.60 17.85
C GLU A 4 29.33 -12.12 17.07
N GLN A 5 29.50 -13.18 16.26
CA GLN A 5 28.38 -13.82 15.56
C GLN A 5 27.38 -14.47 16.53
N PHE A 6 27.86 -15.02 17.66
CA PHE A 6 27.00 -15.59 18.69
C PHE A 6 26.25 -14.52 19.47
N CYS A 7 26.88 -13.39 19.75
CA CYS A 7 26.29 -12.25 20.45
C CYS A 7 25.21 -11.56 19.57
N VAL A 8 25.46 -11.37 18.28
CA VAL A 8 24.49 -10.83 17.31
C VAL A 8 23.27 -11.78 17.15
N LYS A 9 23.51 -13.10 17.05
CA LYS A 9 22.46 -14.11 17.00
C LYS A 9 21.60 -14.14 18.27
N LYS A 10 22.21 -13.93 19.44
CA LYS A 10 21.52 -13.87 20.73
C LYS A 10 20.72 -12.57 20.92
N ARG A 11 21.22 -11.44 20.44
CA ARG A 11 20.51 -10.14 20.41
C ARG A 11 19.30 -10.16 19.46
N LEU A 12 19.43 -10.74 18.27
CA LEU A 12 18.33 -10.92 17.32
C LEU A 12 17.23 -11.84 17.87
N LYS A 13 17.59 -12.88 18.62
CA LYS A 13 16.64 -13.81 19.26
C LYS A 13 15.78 -13.17 20.36
N SER A 14 16.18 -12.04 20.93
CA SER A 14 15.48 -11.34 22.02
C SER A 14 14.80 -10.04 21.58
N ALA A 15 14.86 -9.66 20.30
CA ALA A 15 14.24 -8.44 19.80
C ALA A 15 12.72 -8.61 19.63
N PRO A 16 11.89 -7.59 19.97
CA PRO A 16 10.46 -7.62 19.69
C PRO A 16 10.18 -7.85 18.21
N PRO A 17 9.11 -8.58 17.85
CA PRO A 17 8.75 -8.88 16.46
C PRO A 17 8.68 -7.63 15.57
N VAL A 18 8.08 -6.57 16.08
CA VAL A 18 7.93 -5.28 15.36
C VAL A 18 9.28 -4.68 14.92
N ARG A 19 10.33 -4.79 15.76
CA ARG A 19 11.67 -4.31 15.37
C ARG A 19 12.28 -5.11 14.22
N LEU A 20 12.00 -6.40 14.17
CA LEU A 20 12.49 -7.25 13.08
C LEU A 20 11.79 -6.90 11.76
N ILE A 21 10.50 -6.57 11.81
CA ILE A 21 9.74 -6.11 10.65
C ILE A 21 10.35 -4.80 10.12
N VAL A 22 10.49 -3.79 10.98
CA VAL A 22 11.08 -2.49 10.62
C VAL A 22 12.48 -2.66 10.03
N ALA A 23 13.34 -3.43 10.69
CA ALA A 23 14.69 -3.67 10.22
C ALA A 23 14.74 -4.42 8.89
N SER A 24 13.85 -5.40 8.66
CA SER A 24 13.81 -6.15 7.41
C SER A 24 13.42 -5.27 6.22
N PHE A 25 12.44 -4.38 6.37
CA PHE A 25 12.10 -3.40 5.34
C PHE A 25 13.26 -2.44 5.07
N ALA A 26 13.91 -1.91 6.11
CA ALA A 26 15.06 -1.01 5.97
C ALA A 26 16.22 -1.68 5.23
N ILE A 27 16.51 -2.94 5.53
CA ILE A 27 17.57 -3.71 4.85
C ILE A 27 17.24 -3.90 3.37
N VAL A 28 16.01 -4.28 3.03
CA VAL A 28 15.58 -4.46 1.63
C VAL A 28 15.68 -3.15 0.86
N ILE A 29 15.26 -2.03 1.44
CA ILE A 29 15.39 -0.70 0.84
C ILE A 29 16.86 -0.36 0.59
N LEU A 30 17.74 -0.54 1.57
CA LEU A 30 19.16 -0.24 1.41
C LEU A 30 19.82 -1.11 0.34
N VAL A 31 19.52 -2.40 0.30
CA VAL A 31 20.02 -3.31 -0.75
C VAL A 31 19.50 -2.87 -2.12
N GLY A 32 18.21 -2.56 -2.23
CA GLY A 32 17.60 -2.04 -3.46
C GLY A 32 18.24 -0.72 -3.91
N THR A 33 18.52 0.19 -2.97
CA THR A 33 19.22 1.45 -3.24
C THR A 33 20.59 1.21 -3.86
N VAL A 34 21.40 0.35 -3.24
CA VAL A 34 22.74 0.04 -3.76
C VAL A 34 22.65 -0.57 -5.16
N LEU A 35 21.74 -1.50 -5.40
CA LEU A 35 21.55 -2.12 -6.72
C LEU A 35 21.11 -1.11 -7.79
N LEU A 36 20.22 -0.17 -7.45
CA LEU A 36 19.74 0.86 -8.37
C LEU A 36 20.76 1.98 -8.59
N THR A 37 21.70 2.21 -7.68
CA THR A 37 22.79 3.19 -7.87
C THR A 37 23.82 2.70 -8.89
N LEU A 38 23.91 1.39 -9.14
CA LEU A 38 24.89 0.83 -10.06
C LEU A 38 24.62 1.21 -11.52
N PRO A 39 25.65 1.51 -12.32
CA PRO A 39 25.53 1.86 -13.74
C PRO A 39 24.79 0.81 -14.58
N ILE A 40 24.86 -0.47 -14.17
CA ILE A 40 24.22 -1.58 -14.86
C ILE A 40 22.66 -1.50 -14.82
N ALA A 41 22.09 -0.76 -13.86
CA ALA A 41 20.65 -0.61 -13.74
C ALA A 41 20.10 0.54 -14.60
N SER A 42 20.92 1.54 -14.93
CA SER A 42 20.49 2.71 -15.70
C SER A 42 20.61 2.47 -17.20
N ARG A 43 19.76 3.14 -17.98
CA ARG A 43 19.77 3.05 -19.45
C ARG A 43 20.96 3.78 -20.07
N ASN A 44 21.44 4.83 -19.40
CA ASN A 44 22.58 5.64 -19.85
C ASN A 44 23.94 5.01 -19.50
N GLY A 45 23.97 3.91 -18.74
CA GLY A 45 25.20 3.31 -18.23
C GLY A 45 25.95 4.18 -17.21
N LEU A 46 25.32 5.23 -16.68
CA LEU A 46 25.89 6.09 -15.65
C LEU A 46 25.27 5.75 -14.28
N PRO A 47 26.04 5.91 -13.18
CA PRO A 47 25.48 5.69 -11.84
C PRO A 47 24.38 6.70 -11.54
N THR A 48 23.26 6.23 -11.01
CA THR A 48 22.15 7.08 -10.56
C THR A 48 22.48 7.70 -9.21
N GLY A 49 22.03 8.94 -8.96
CA GLY A 49 22.21 9.61 -7.68
C GLY A 49 21.67 8.78 -6.51
N PHE A 50 22.41 8.75 -5.39
CA PHE A 50 22.05 7.93 -4.22
C PHE A 50 20.65 8.24 -3.68
N ILE A 51 20.29 9.54 -3.61
CA ILE A 51 18.98 9.97 -3.07
C ILE A 51 17.84 9.54 -3.98
N ASP A 52 17.99 9.66 -5.30
CA ASP A 52 16.96 9.24 -6.26
C ASP A 52 16.82 7.70 -6.30
N SER A 53 17.94 6.99 -6.17
CA SER A 53 17.94 5.52 -6.02
C SER A 53 17.28 5.09 -4.72
N LEU A 54 17.55 5.79 -3.60
CA LEU A 54 16.91 5.55 -2.30
C LEU A 54 15.40 5.82 -2.37
N PHE A 55 15.00 6.92 -2.99
CA PHE A 55 13.59 7.27 -3.19
C PHE A 55 12.88 6.19 -3.99
N THR A 56 13.44 5.78 -5.13
CA THR A 56 12.86 4.74 -5.99
C THR A 56 12.82 3.38 -5.30
N ALA A 57 13.90 2.97 -4.60
CA ALA A 57 13.94 1.72 -3.85
C ALA A 57 12.94 1.72 -2.68
N THR A 58 12.77 2.85 -1.99
CA THR A 58 11.78 3.00 -0.92
C THR A 58 10.37 2.91 -1.48
N SER A 59 10.10 3.63 -2.57
CA SER A 59 8.82 3.61 -3.26
C SER A 59 8.45 2.21 -3.75
N ALA A 60 9.38 1.49 -4.38
CA ALA A 60 9.17 0.12 -4.85
C ALA A 60 8.94 -0.86 -3.69
N THR A 61 9.76 -0.80 -2.63
CA THR A 61 9.64 -1.72 -1.48
C THR A 61 8.43 -1.42 -0.61
N CYS A 62 8.08 -0.12 -0.42
CA CYS A 62 6.87 0.28 0.29
C CYS A 62 5.62 0.15 -0.58
N VAL A 63 5.80 -0.15 -1.89
CA VAL A 63 4.72 -0.34 -2.86
C VAL A 63 3.91 0.95 -2.98
N THR A 64 4.61 2.06 -3.23
CA THR A 64 4.01 3.40 -3.28
C THR A 64 3.72 3.83 -4.71
N GLY A 65 4.73 3.85 -5.61
CA GLY A 65 4.56 4.28 -6.99
C GLY A 65 5.03 5.70 -7.31
N LEU A 66 5.41 6.50 -6.31
CA LEU A 66 6.07 7.78 -6.57
C LEU A 66 7.46 7.53 -7.14
N VAL A 67 7.81 8.19 -8.24
CA VAL A 67 9.06 7.96 -8.96
C VAL A 67 9.87 9.25 -9.10
N ALA A 68 11.18 9.15 -8.86
CA ALA A 68 12.11 10.25 -9.10
C ALA A 68 12.38 10.44 -10.60
N PHE A 69 12.32 9.36 -11.37
CA PHE A 69 12.49 9.31 -12.82
C PHE A 69 11.46 8.37 -13.43
N ASP A 70 11.00 8.67 -14.63
CA ASP A 70 10.17 7.74 -15.39
C ASP A 70 10.86 6.39 -15.55
N THR A 71 10.12 5.31 -15.22
CA THR A 71 10.70 3.96 -15.09
C THR A 71 11.20 3.41 -16.42
N TRP A 72 10.54 3.74 -17.54
CA TRP A 72 10.97 3.27 -18.85
C TRP A 72 12.18 4.03 -19.37
N THR A 73 12.18 5.36 -19.25
CA THR A 73 13.21 6.20 -19.84
C THR A 73 14.55 6.13 -19.12
N HIS A 74 14.53 5.98 -17.79
CA HIS A 74 15.72 5.98 -16.95
C HIS A 74 16.29 4.57 -16.71
N TRP A 75 15.43 3.60 -16.38
CA TRP A 75 15.87 2.25 -16.02
C TRP A 75 15.90 1.32 -17.24
N ASN A 76 17.00 0.58 -17.41
CA ASN A 76 17.07 -0.50 -18.39
C ASN A 76 16.34 -1.76 -17.86
N LEU A 77 16.40 -2.87 -18.62
CA LEU A 77 15.73 -4.11 -18.23
C LEU A 77 16.19 -4.63 -16.85
N VAL A 78 17.48 -4.48 -16.51
CA VAL A 78 18.01 -4.91 -15.20
C VAL A 78 17.41 -4.04 -14.09
N GLY A 79 17.38 -2.71 -14.26
CA GLY A 79 16.76 -1.79 -13.31
C GLY A 79 15.26 -2.08 -13.12
N GLN A 80 14.54 -2.34 -14.22
CA GLN A 80 13.12 -2.70 -14.19
C GLN A 80 12.88 -4.03 -13.43
N ILE A 81 13.75 -5.05 -13.61
CA ILE A 81 13.67 -6.32 -12.87
C ILE A 81 13.94 -6.10 -11.39
N ILE A 82 14.93 -5.27 -11.03
CA ILE A 82 15.21 -4.93 -9.62
C ILE A 82 13.99 -4.27 -8.99
N ILE A 83 13.39 -3.26 -9.66
CA ILE A 83 12.19 -2.56 -9.19
C ILE A 83 11.03 -3.56 -9.01
N LEU A 84 10.78 -4.41 -10.01
CA LEU A 84 9.73 -5.42 -9.96
C LEU A 84 9.91 -6.42 -8.79
N PHE A 85 11.15 -6.82 -8.55
CA PHE A 85 11.48 -7.70 -7.41
C PHE A 85 11.24 -6.99 -6.07
N LEU A 86 11.62 -5.72 -5.94
CA LEU A 86 11.35 -4.93 -4.73
C LEU A 86 9.83 -4.76 -4.50
N ILE A 87 9.06 -4.51 -5.56
CA ILE A 87 7.59 -4.46 -5.52
C ILE A 87 7.01 -5.78 -5.01
N GLN A 88 7.48 -6.92 -5.54
CA GLN A 88 6.98 -8.24 -5.15
C GLN A 88 7.28 -8.56 -3.68
N VAL A 89 8.50 -8.27 -3.23
CA VAL A 89 8.91 -8.43 -1.82
C VAL A 89 8.10 -7.53 -0.91
N GLY A 90 7.89 -6.28 -1.31
CA GLY A 90 7.11 -5.29 -0.56
C GLY A 90 5.63 -5.61 -0.50
N GLY A 91 5.02 -6.00 -1.62
CA GLY A 91 3.59 -6.31 -1.74
C GLY A 91 3.17 -7.53 -0.92
N LEU A 92 3.94 -8.61 -1.00
CA LEU A 92 3.72 -9.79 -0.17
C LEU A 92 4.06 -9.57 1.31
N GLY A 93 4.82 -8.53 1.61
CA GLY A 93 5.45 -8.31 2.91
C GLY A 93 6.73 -9.13 3.07
N VAL A 94 7.79 -8.46 3.51
CA VAL A 94 9.14 -9.05 3.56
C VAL A 94 9.17 -10.37 4.33
N ILE A 95 8.42 -10.48 5.43
CA ILE A 95 8.40 -11.70 6.26
C ILE A 95 7.63 -12.83 5.58
N THR A 96 6.48 -12.54 4.97
CA THR A 96 5.70 -13.55 4.22
C THR A 96 6.52 -14.06 3.03
N PHE A 97 7.20 -13.16 2.31
CA PHE A 97 8.06 -13.51 1.20
C PHE A 97 9.23 -14.41 1.64
N THR A 98 9.97 -14.01 2.68
CA THR A 98 11.12 -14.78 3.17
C THR A 98 10.73 -16.13 3.75
N THR A 99 9.58 -16.20 4.44
CA THR A 99 9.06 -17.46 4.97
C THR A 99 8.59 -18.37 3.84
N GLY A 100 7.88 -17.82 2.85
CA GLY A 100 7.45 -18.56 1.66
C GLY A 100 8.64 -19.10 0.84
N PHE A 101 9.66 -18.28 0.63
CA PHE A 101 10.89 -18.70 -0.05
C PHE A 101 11.61 -19.81 0.72
N SER A 102 11.68 -19.72 2.07
CA SER A 102 12.25 -20.77 2.91
C SER A 102 11.48 -22.09 2.82
N MET A 103 10.15 -22.03 2.62
CA MET A 103 9.33 -23.22 2.37
C MET A 103 9.64 -23.88 1.02
N LEU A 104 9.82 -23.08 -0.04
CA LEU A 104 10.17 -23.57 -1.37
C LEU A 104 11.53 -24.28 -1.37
N VAL A 105 12.52 -23.73 -0.65
CA VAL A 105 13.87 -24.31 -0.51
C VAL A 105 13.92 -25.50 0.48
N ARG A 106 12.75 -25.94 1.00
CA ARG A 106 12.64 -27.06 1.98
C ARG A 106 13.46 -26.87 3.26
N ARG A 107 13.78 -25.65 3.67
CA ARG A 107 14.43 -25.37 4.95
C ARG A 107 13.44 -25.55 6.12
N LYS A 108 13.94 -26.04 7.26
CA LYS A 108 13.16 -26.10 8.49
C LYS A 108 12.84 -24.67 8.95
N ILE A 109 11.56 -24.30 8.95
CA ILE A 109 11.09 -23.00 9.39
C ILE A 109 10.99 -23.04 10.92
N GLY A 110 11.61 -22.07 11.60
CA GLY A 110 11.53 -21.93 13.05
C GLY A 110 10.14 -21.46 13.49
N LEU A 111 9.71 -21.85 14.70
CA LEU A 111 8.47 -21.39 15.31
C LEU A 111 8.38 -19.85 15.36
N ARG A 112 9.52 -19.18 15.50
CA ARG A 112 9.61 -17.73 15.54
C ARG A 112 9.29 -17.07 14.20
N ASP A 113 9.76 -17.66 13.09
CA ASP A 113 9.47 -17.16 11.74
C ASP A 113 7.96 -17.30 11.43
N LEU A 114 7.36 -18.36 11.96
CA LEU A 114 5.91 -18.57 11.89
C LEU A 114 5.13 -17.56 12.74
N GLN A 115 5.61 -17.23 13.95
CA GLN A 115 5.00 -16.20 14.80
C GLN A 115 5.07 -14.81 14.15
N LEU A 116 6.21 -14.45 13.55
CA LEU A 116 6.38 -13.18 12.82
C LEU A 116 5.45 -13.09 11.61
N ALA A 117 5.24 -14.19 10.90
CA ALA A 117 4.30 -14.25 9.79
C ALA A 117 2.84 -14.14 10.27
N SER A 118 2.50 -14.69 11.46
CA SER A 118 1.14 -14.59 12.02
C SER A 118 0.78 -13.18 12.46
N GLU A 119 1.71 -12.42 13.00
CA GLU A 119 1.49 -11.02 13.41
C GLU A 119 1.15 -10.11 12.22
N ASN A 120 1.75 -10.38 11.05
CA ASN A 120 1.43 -9.64 9.83
C ASN A 120 0.08 -10.05 9.21
N THR A 121 -0.44 -11.22 9.56
CA THR A 121 -1.58 -11.82 8.84
C THR A 121 -2.85 -11.90 9.70
N SER A 122 -2.81 -11.47 10.96
CA SER A 122 -3.97 -11.41 11.89
C SER A 122 -4.77 -12.73 12.01
N GLY A 123 -4.12 -13.87 11.84
CA GLY A 123 -4.78 -15.19 11.86
C GLY A 123 -4.48 -16.02 13.09
N ASP A 124 -5.47 -16.80 13.54
CA ASP A 124 -5.29 -17.83 14.53
C ASP A 124 -4.17 -18.80 14.15
N THR A 125 -3.48 -19.33 15.14
CA THR A 125 -2.27 -20.17 15.04
C THR A 125 -2.41 -21.46 14.24
N ILE A 126 -3.55 -21.69 13.60
CA ILE A 126 -3.88 -22.90 12.85
C ILE A 126 -3.29 -22.80 11.42
N ASN A 127 -2.15 -23.43 11.22
CA ASN A 127 -1.55 -23.66 9.90
C ASN A 127 -1.04 -22.43 9.12
N ILE A 128 -0.23 -21.58 9.73
CA ILE A 128 0.45 -20.45 9.07
C ILE A 128 1.15 -20.89 7.77
N LYS A 129 1.75 -22.08 7.74
CA LYS A 129 2.36 -22.63 6.52
C LYS A 129 1.35 -22.81 5.39
N HIS A 130 0.15 -23.29 5.70
CA HIS A 130 -0.92 -23.45 4.73
C HIS A 130 -1.40 -22.10 4.20
N LEU A 131 -1.56 -21.13 5.11
CA LEU A 131 -1.95 -19.77 4.76
C LEU A 131 -0.93 -19.09 3.83
N ILE A 132 0.37 -19.17 4.15
CA ILE A 132 1.43 -18.62 3.28
C ILE A 132 1.42 -19.29 1.91
N LYS A 133 1.23 -20.61 1.84
CA LYS A 133 1.12 -21.32 0.57
C LYS A 133 -0.08 -20.83 -0.26
N ILE A 134 -1.25 -20.63 0.37
CA ILE A 134 -2.43 -20.08 -0.29
C ILE A 134 -2.14 -18.67 -0.82
N ILE A 135 -1.54 -17.81 0.01
CA ILE A 135 -1.17 -16.44 -0.38
C ILE A 135 -0.31 -16.46 -1.63
N LEU A 136 0.78 -17.23 -1.63
CA LEU A 136 1.71 -17.29 -2.77
C LEU A 136 1.04 -17.82 -4.06
N ILE A 137 0.28 -18.92 -3.95
CA ILE A 137 -0.41 -19.51 -5.10
C ILE A 137 -1.46 -18.54 -5.65
N PHE A 138 -2.24 -17.91 -4.76
CA PHE A 138 -3.29 -16.97 -5.16
C PHE A 138 -2.71 -15.72 -5.82
N THR A 139 -1.65 -15.15 -5.24
CA THR A 139 -0.93 -14.01 -5.82
C THR A 139 -0.45 -14.33 -7.23
N PHE A 140 0.31 -15.43 -7.39
CA PHE A 140 0.82 -15.82 -8.69
C PHE A 140 -0.29 -16.09 -9.71
N PHE A 141 -1.39 -16.69 -9.27
CA PHE A 141 -2.55 -16.94 -10.14
C PHE A 141 -3.20 -15.63 -10.61
N CYS A 142 -3.39 -14.64 -9.71
CA CYS A 142 -3.96 -13.34 -10.07
C CYS A 142 -3.03 -12.57 -11.01
N GLU A 143 -1.73 -12.54 -10.72
CA GLU A 143 -0.73 -11.86 -11.55
C GLU A 143 -0.64 -12.49 -12.94
N LEU A 144 -0.64 -13.81 -13.04
CA LEU A 144 -0.64 -14.52 -14.31
C LEU A 144 -1.93 -14.24 -15.11
N THR A 145 -3.09 -14.31 -14.45
CA THR A 145 -4.38 -14.03 -15.11
C THR A 145 -4.42 -12.60 -15.63
N GLY A 146 -4.00 -11.62 -14.82
CA GLY A 146 -3.91 -10.23 -15.23
C GLY A 146 -2.92 -10.01 -16.38
N THR A 147 -1.76 -10.68 -16.33
CA THR A 147 -0.78 -10.66 -17.42
C THR A 147 -1.40 -11.16 -18.73
N VAL A 148 -2.06 -12.31 -18.71
CA VAL A 148 -2.71 -12.89 -19.89
C VAL A 148 -3.79 -11.95 -20.45
N LEU A 149 -4.63 -11.35 -19.60
CA LEU A 149 -5.65 -10.40 -20.03
C LEU A 149 -5.03 -9.15 -20.68
N LEU A 150 -3.99 -8.58 -20.08
CA LEU A 150 -3.30 -7.42 -20.62
C LEU A 150 -2.52 -7.74 -21.91
N MET A 151 -2.03 -8.97 -22.09
CA MET A 151 -1.38 -9.41 -23.32
C MET A 151 -2.30 -9.31 -24.52
N PHE A 152 -3.61 -9.53 -24.39
CA PHE A 152 -4.56 -9.34 -25.50
C PHE A 152 -4.57 -7.92 -26.06
N ARG A 153 -4.18 -6.94 -25.25
CA ARG A 153 -4.08 -5.55 -25.70
C ARG A 153 -2.65 -5.13 -26.07
N PHE A 154 -1.67 -5.47 -25.24
CA PHE A 154 -0.30 -4.96 -25.39
C PHE A 154 0.52 -5.73 -26.44
N VAL A 155 0.26 -7.03 -26.64
CA VAL A 155 0.99 -7.82 -27.65
C VAL A 155 0.64 -7.40 -29.09
N PRO A 156 -0.63 -7.22 -29.47
CA PRO A 156 -0.96 -6.69 -30.79
C PRO A 156 -0.39 -5.29 -31.06
N GLN A 157 -0.24 -4.48 -30.01
CA GLN A 157 0.24 -3.09 -30.14
C GLN A 157 1.77 -2.98 -30.14
N PHE A 158 2.48 -3.80 -29.35
CA PHE A 158 3.92 -3.67 -29.09
C PHE A 158 4.73 -4.92 -29.44
N GLY A 159 4.11 -5.95 -30.01
CA GLY A 159 4.77 -7.22 -30.30
C GLY A 159 5.27 -7.92 -29.04
N THR A 160 6.46 -8.51 -29.11
CA THR A 160 7.07 -9.25 -27.99
C THR A 160 7.34 -8.40 -26.76
N LYS A 161 7.58 -7.10 -26.92
CA LYS A 161 7.73 -6.17 -25.76
C LYS A 161 6.43 -6.07 -24.96
N GLY A 162 5.28 -6.25 -25.61
CA GLY A 162 3.97 -6.25 -24.95
C GLY A 162 3.82 -7.31 -23.87
N ILE A 163 4.54 -8.44 -23.97
CA ILE A 163 4.55 -9.49 -22.93
C ILE A 163 5.17 -8.96 -21.63
N TRP A 164 6.32 -8.28 -21.75
CA TRP A 164 7.00 -7.70 -20.59
C TRP A 164 6.18 -6.57 -19.94
N ILE A 165 5.60 -5.70 -20.79
CA ILE A 165 4.73 -4.62 -20.34
C ILE A 165 3.51 -5.19 -19.58
N ALA A 166 2.85 -6.21 -20.13
CA ALA A 166 1.71 -6.86 -19.50
C ALA A 166 2.07 -7.47 -18.14
N ALA A 167 3.20 -8.20 -18.07
CA ALA A 167 3.65 -8.82 -16.83
C ALA A 167 4.03 -7.77 -15.77
N PHE A 168 4.78 -6.74 -16.15
CA PHE A 168 5.18 -5.67 -15.24
C PHE A 168 3.95 -4.93 -14.69
N THR A 169 3.01 -4.54 -15.57
CA THR A 169 1.78 -3.83 -15.18
C THR A 169 0.90 -4.69 -14.30
N ALA A 170 0.73 -6.00 -14.60
CA ALA A 170 -0.10 -6.89 -13.80
C ALA A 170 0.46 -7.09 -12.38
N ILE A 171 1.77 -7.31 -12.24
CA ILE A 171 2.44 -7.46 -10.94
C ILE A 171 2.36 -6.15 -10.15
N SER A 172 2.67 -5.02 -10.80
CA SER A 172 2.59 -3.69 -10.19
C SER A 172 1.17 -3.38 -9.70
N ALA A 173 0.14 -3.72 -10.50
CA ALA A 173 -1.26 -3.50 -10.16
C ALA A 173 -1.72 -4.40 -9.00
N TYR A 174 -1.42 -5.69 -9.02
CA TYR A 174 -1.81 -6.61 -7.95
C TYR A 174 -1.13 -6.26 -6.63
N CYS A 175 0.15 -5.88 -6.68
CA CYS A 175 0.88 -5.41 -5.50
C CYS A 175 0.47 -4.01 -5.06
N ASN A 176 -0.37 -3.29 -5.81
CA ASN A 176 -0.73 -1.88 -5.57
C ASN A 176 0.50 -0.95 -5.59
N ALA A 177 1.39 -1.12 -6.56
CA ALA A 177 2.68 -0.42 -6.59
C ALA A 177 2.69 0.83 -7.46
N GLY A 178 1.80 0.94 -8.45
CA GLY A 178 1.67 2.13 -9.30
C GLY A 178 2.83 2.39 -10.29
N PHE A 179 3.83 1.53 -10.31
CA PHE A 179 4.92 1.63 -11.30
C PHE A 179 4.44 1.13 -12.66
N ASP A 180 4.79 1.86 -13.71
CA ASP A 180 4.56 1.49 -15.09
C ASP A 180 5.85 1.59 -15.92
N ILE A 181 5.83 1.00 -17.10
CA ILE A 181 6.90 1.07 -18.09
C ILE A 181 6.36 1.52 -19.45
N LEU A 182 5.36 2.41 -19.44
CA LEU A 182 4.70 2.97 -20.63
C LEU A 182 5.24 4.34 -21.01
N GLY A 183 6.28 4.84 -20.36
CA GLY A 183 6.86 6.16 -20.59
C GLY A 183 7.34 6.43 -22.03
N PHE A 184 7.42 5.40 -22.88
CA PHE A 184 7.69 5.56 -24.30
C PHE A 184 6.47 6.03 -25.11
N LEU A 185 5.25 5.85 -24.59
CA LEU A 185 4.03 6.38 -25.21
C LEU A 185 3.79 7.82 -24.80
N MET A 186 3.90 8.08 -23.53
CA MET A 186 3.72 9.39 -22.92
C MET A 186 4.58 9.44 -21.67
N LYS A 187 5.56 10.36 -21.64
CA LYS A 187 6.42 10.53 -20.47
C LYS A 187 5.55 10.88 -19.25
N ASP A 188 5.73 10.13 -18.17
CA ASP A 188 4.97 10.26 -16.92
C ASP A 188 3.44 10.11 -17.08
N GLY A 189 2.99 9.61 -18.25
CA GLY A 189 1.56 9.50 -18.60
C GLY A 189 0.86 8.27 -18.03
N ASN A 190 1.59 7.31 -17.48
CA ASN A 190 1.06 6.08 -16.89
C ASN A 190 0.00 5.39 -17.79
N LEU A 191 -1.25 5.24 -17.35
CA LEU A 191 -2.35 4.65 -18.13
C LEU A 191 -3.26 5.70 -18.82
N ILE A 192 -2.87 6.98 -18.87
CA ILE A 192 -3.64 8.02 -19.57
C ILE A 192 -3.97 7.64 -21.02
N PRO A 193 -3.02 7.07 -21.82
CA PRO A 193 -3.32 6.65 -23.19
C PRO A 193 -4.40 5.55 -23.31
N TYR A 194 -4.72 4.88 -22.20
CA TYR A 194 -5.69 3.77 -22.15
C TYR A 194 -6.99 4.12 -21.43
N VAL A 195 -7.27 5.41 -21.17
CA VAL A 195 -8.49 5.86 -20.46
C VAL A 195 -9.78 5.34 -21.12
N GLY A 196 -9.80 5.27 -22.46
CA GLY A 196 -10.92 4.75 -23.25
C GLY A 196 -10.91 3.23 -23.46
N ASP A 197 -9.96 2.49 -22.88
CA ASP A 197 -9.84 1.03 -23.03
C ASP A 197 -10.37 0.30 -21.77
N PRO A 198 -11.62 -0.21 -21.79
CA PRO A 198 -12.20 -0.88 -20.64
C PRO A 198 -11.44 -2.16 -20.24
N LEU A 199 -10.83 -2.86 -21.21
CA LEU A 199 -10.10 -4.10 -20.91
C LEU A 199 -8.88 -3.80 -20.04
N VAL A 200 -8.10 -2.78 -20.36
CA VAL A 200 -6.94 -2.38 -19.57
C VAL A 200 -7.38 -1.84 -18.21
N CYS A 201 -8.31 -0.88 -18.19
CA CYS A 201 -8.75 -0.23 -16.96
C CYS A 201 -9.42 -1.22 -15.98
N LEU A 202 -10.32 -2.09 -16.46
CA LEU A 202 -11.00 -3.05 -15.58
C LEU A 202 -10.07 -4.17 -15.12
N THR A 203 -9.12 -4.60 -15.95
CA THR A 203 -8.13 -5.61 -15.55
C THR A 203 -7.21 -5.05 -14.47
N VAL A 204 -6.63 -3.88 -14.70
CA VAL A 204 -5.73 -3.22 -13.73
C VAL A 204 -6.50 -2.87 -12.45
N GLY A 205 -7.68 -2.23 -12.58
CA GLY A 205 -8.54 -1.90 -11.44
C GLY A 205 -8.98 -3.12 -10.64
N GLY A 206 -9.33 -4.22 -11.31
CA GLY A 206 -9.66 -5.49 -10.67
C GLY A 206 -8.49 -6.08 -9.86
N LEU A 207 -7.29 -6.08 -10.42
CA LEU A 207 -6.07 -6.53 -9.73
C LEU A 207 -5.79 -5.67 -8.48
N ILE A 208 -5.91 -4.35 -8.59
CA ILE A 208 -5.76 -3.40 -7.48
C ILE A 208 -6.74 -3.71 -6.36
N VAL A 209 -8.02 -3.88 -6.69
CA VAL A 209 -9.05 -4.18 -5.68
C VAL A 209 -8.75 -5.51 -4.99
N ILE A 210 -8.44 -6.57 -5.74
CA ILE A 210 -8.15 -7.90 -5.19
C ILE A 210 -6.91 -7.85 -4.28
N GLY A 211 -5.82 -7.21 -4.70
CA GLY A 211 -4.62 -7.04 -3.88
C GLY A 211 -4.88 -6.23 -2.60
N GLY A 212 -5.69 -5.17 -2.69
CA GLY A 212 -6.05 -4.30 -1.58
C GLY A 212 -7.04 -4.88 -0.56
N LEU A 213 -7.82 -5.93 -0.92
CA LEU A 213 -8.79 -6.56 -0.01
C LEU A 213 -8.15 -7.24 1.21
N GLY A 214 -6.91 -7.70 1.06
CA GLY A 214 -6.19 -8.41 2.10
C GLY A 214 -6.38 -9.93 2.08
N PHE A 215 -5.31 -10.63 2.39
CA PHE A 215 -5.26 -12.10 2.31
C PHE A 215 -6.21 -12.80 3.29
N VAL A 216 -6.52 -12.17 4.43
CA VAL A 216 -7.49 -12.70 5.42
C VAL A 216 -8.88 -12.75 4.79
N VAL A 217 -9.31 -11.69 4.10
CA VAL A 217 -10.62 -11.62 3.44
C VAL A 217 -10.69 -12.63 2.29
N ILE A 218 -9.63 -12.74 1.50
CA ILE A 218 -9.53 -13.71 0.39
C ILE A 218 -9.64 -15.15 0.92
N SER A 219 -8.91 -15.46 1.99
CA SER A 219 -8.97 -16.79 2.64
C SER A 219 -10.37 -17.08 3.19
N ASP A 220 -11.04 -16.08 3.77
CA ASP A 220 -12.39 -16.23 4.30
C ASP A 220 -13.41 -16.48 3.17
N ILE A 221 -13.33 -15.74 2.06
CA ILE A 221 -14.17 -15.96 0.88
C ILE A 221 -13.95 -17.37 0.30
N TYR A 222 -12.69 -17.80 0.21
CA TYR A 222 -12.33 -19.13 -0.25
C TYR A 222 -12.97 -20.22 0.62
N ASN A 223 -12.79 -20.12 1.94
CA ASN A 223 -13.29 -21.12 2.90
C ASN A 223 -14.81 -21.06 3.06
N ALA A 224 -15.43 -19.89 3.03
CA ALA A 224 -16.86 -19.72 3.29
C ALA A 224 -17.75 -20.01 2.04
N LYS A 225 -17.24 -19.72 0.84
CA LYS A 225 -18.06 -19.80 -0.37
C LYS A 225 -17.54 -20.75 -1.43
N LEU A 226 -16.21 -20.79 -1.66
CA LEU A 226 -15.66 -21.56 -2.77
C LEU A 226 -15.47 -23.02 -2.39
N LEU A 227 -14.84 -23.30 -1.26
CA LEU A 227 -14.59 -24.64 -0.75
C LEU A 227 -15.89 -25.45 -0.54
N PRO A 228 -16.95 -24.90 0.12
CA PRO A 228 -18.23 -25.60 0.24
C PRO A 228 -18.90 -25.92 -1.10
N ARG A 229 -18.78 -25.03 -2.09
CA ARG A 229 -19.30 -25.33 -3.46
C ARG A 229 -18.58 -26.48 -4.13
N ILE A 230 -17.25 -26.57 -3.95
CA ILE A 230 -16.43 -27.68 -4.48
C ILE A 230 -16.83 -29.00 -3.83
N HIS A 231 -17.07 -28.99 -2.50
CA HIS A 231 -17.47 -30.17 -1.73
C HIS A 231 -18.99 -30.39 -1.68
N LYS A 232 -19.80 -29.60 -2.42
CA LYS A 232 -21.28 -29.66 -2.42
C LYS A 232 -21.90 -29.46 -1.02
N GLU A 233 -21.22 -28.73 -0.16
CA GLU A 233 -21.69 -28.33 1.18
C GLU A 233 -22.44 -26.99 1.13
N LYS A 234 -23.17 -26.66 2.19
CA LYS A 234 -23.83 -25.37 2.30
C LYS A 234 -22.81 -24.26 2.53
N PRO A 235 -22.91 -23.10 1.83
CA PRO A 235 -22.03 -21.97 2.06
C PRO A 235 -22.17 -21.45 3.50
N VAL A 236 -21.03 -21.12 4.11
CA VAL A 236 -20.94 -20.56 5.46
C VAL A 236 -20.99 -19.03 5.38
N HIS A 237 -21.44 -18.37 6.43
CA HIS A 237 -21.41 -16.91 6.52
C HIS A 237 -19.96 -16.41 6.61
N LEU A 238 -19.70 -15.28 5.94
CA LEU A 238 -18.41 -14.59 6.06
C LEU A 238 -18.19 -14.06 7.48
N HIS A 239 -16.95 -14.05 7.93
CA HIS A 239 -16.58 -13.45 9.20
C HIS A 239 -16.91 -11.95 9.22
N PHE A 240 -17.17 -11.43 10.43
CA PHE A 240 -17.52 -10.03 10.64
C PHE A 240 -16.48 -9.06 10.01
N HIS A 241 -15.19 -9.34 10.17
CA HIS A 241 -14.11 -8.56 9.58
C HIS A 241 -14.22 -8.48 8.05
N SER A 242 -14.41 -9.61 7.39
CA SER A 242 -14.50 -9.69 5.92
C SER A 242 -15.72 -8.95 5.39
N THR A 243 -16.86 -9.06 6.08
CA THR A 243 -18.09 -8.32 5.72
C THR A 243 -17.86 -6.81 5.79
N LEU A 244 -17.21 -6.32 6.86
CA LEU A 244 -16.88 -4.90 7.01
C LEU A 244 -15.95 -4.40 5.90
N VAL A 245 -14.89 -5.14 5.62
CA VAL A 245 -13.92 -4.79 4.58
C VAL A 245 -14.58 -4.70 3.22
N LEU A 246 -15.39 -5.69 2.83
CA LEU A 246 -16.09 -5.69 1.55
C LEU A 246 -17.08 -4.53 1.43
N MET A 247 -17.87 -4.29 2.48
CA MET A 247 -18.83 -3.20 2.53
C MET A 247 -18.12 -1.84 2.35
N MET A 248 -17.06 -1.59 3.14
CA MET A 248 -16.31 -0.33 3.05
C MET A 248 -15.61 -0.16 1.70
N THR A 249 -15.09 -1.24 1.13
CA THR A 249 -14.47 -1.20 -0.20
C THR A 249 -15.47 -0.72 -1.25
N VAL A 250 -16.68 -1.28 -1.26
CA VAL A 250 -17.72 -0.87 -2.22
C VAL A 250 -18.16 0.58 -1.97
N ILE A 251 -18.41 0.97 -0.72
CA ILE A 251 -18.83 2.34 -0.37
C ILE A 251 -17.79 3.35 -0.85
N LEU A 252 -16.49 3.13 -0.55
CA LEU A 252 -15.43 4.05 -0.93
C LEU A 252 -15.23 4.13 -2.45
N ILE A 253 -15.32 3.01 -3.17
CA ILE A 253 -15.22 3.01 -4.63
C ILE A 253 -16.40 3.78 -5.24
N VAL A 254 -17.63 3.48 -4.83
CA VAL A 254 -18.82 4.13 -5.40
C VAL A 254 -18.82 5.62 -5.07
N SER A 255 -18.59 6.00 -3.81
CA SER A 255 -18.57 7.41 -3.40
C SER A 255 -17.45 8.19 -4.11
N GLY A 256 -16.24 7.62 -4.20
CA GLY A 256 -15.12 8.24 -4.91
C GLY A 256 -15.41 8.39 -6.41
N THR A 257 -16.01 7.37 -7.06
CA THR A 257 -16.42 7.44 -8.48
C THR A 257 -17.41 8.57 -8.73
N VAL A 258 -18.46 8.66 -7.89
CA VAL A 258 -19.48 9.70 -8.04
C VAL A 258 -18.89 11.09 -7.82
N LEU A 259 -18.10 11.27 -6.76
CA LEU A 259 -17.48 12.56 -6.45
C LEU A 259 -16.52 13.00 -7.56
N PHE A 260 -15.67 12.09 -8.05
CA PHE A 260 -14.75 12.39 -9.14
C PHE A 260 -15.49 12.75 -10.43
N LEU A 261 -16.50 11.95 -10.80
CA LEU A 261 -17.32 12.19 -11.98
C LEU A 261 -18.00 13.56 -11.94
N VAL A 262 -18.54 13.97 -10.78
CA VAL A 262 -19.25 15.25 -10.65
C VAL A 262 -18.26 16.42 -10.66
N CYS A 263 -17.14 16.31 -9.93
CA CYS A 263 -16.17 17.41 -9.82
C CYS A 263 -15.38 17.66 -11.10
N GLU A 264 -15.06 16.61 -11.86
CA GLU A 264 -14.19 16.71 -13.03
C GLU A 264 -14.95 16.61 -14.36
N TYR A 265 -16.30 16.62 -14.35
CA TYR A 265 -17.13 16.38 -15.52
C TYR A 265 -16.82 17.29 -16.70
N ASP A 266 -16.56 18.56 -16.43
CA ASP A 266 -16.27 19.61 -17.43
C ASP A 266 -14.80 20.07 -17.40
N ASN A 267 -13.92 19.37 -16.64
CA ASN A 267 -12.50 19.67 -16.53
C ASN A 267 -11.69 18.53 -17.18
N THR A 268 -11.04 17.67 -16.37
CA THR A 268 -10.17 16.59 -16.89
C THR A 268 -10.92 15.54 -17.72
N LEU A 269 -12.24 15.40 -17.49
CA LEU A 269 -13.11 14.52 -18.27
C LEU A 269 -13.79 15.23 -19.44
N ALA A 270 -13.52 16.51 -19.68
CA ALA A 270 -14.13 17.26 -20.77
C ALA A 270 -13.87 16.62 -22.13
N GLY A 271 -14.86 16.61 -23.01
CA GLY A 271 -14.73 16.04 -24.36
C GLY A 271 -14.75 14.51 -24.46
N MET A 272 -14.76 13.79 -23.34
CA MET A 272 -14.90 12.32 -23.34
C MET A 272 -16.38 11.92 -23.43
N ASP A 273 -16.68 10.78 -24.04
CA ASP A 273 -18.00 10.18 -23.99
C ASP A 273 -18.33 9.68 -22.58
N PHE A 274 -19.61 9.53 -22.27
CA PHE A 274 -20.07 9.18 -20.92
C PHE A 274 -19.49 7.85 -20.42
N GLY A 275 -19.33 6.86 -21.31
CA GLY A 275 -18.72 5.57 -20.96
C GLY A 275 -17.27 5.71 -20.51
N THR A 276 -16.48 6.50 -21.24
CA THR A 276 -15.09 6.82 -20.89
C THR A 276 -15.00 7.65 -19.61
N LYS A 277 -15.89 8.66 -19.43
CA LYS A 277 -15.96 9.43 -18.18
C LYS A 277 -16.21 8.53 -16.96
N LEU A 278 -17.16 7.60 -17.07
CA LEU A 278 -17.46 6.65 -15.99
C LEU A 278 -16.27 5.69 -15.73
N ASN A 279 -15.65 5.18 -16.79
CA ASN A 279 -14.49 4.30 -16.68
C ASN A 279 -13.30 5.02 -15.99
N ALA A 280 -13.00 6.24 -16.41
CA ALA A 280 -11.94 7.07 -15.82
C ALA A 280 -12.22 7.38 -14.34
N SER A 281 -13.44 7.78 -14.00
CA SER A 281 -13.85 8.10 -12.64
C SER A 281 -13.81 6.87 -11.73
N LEU A 282 -14.26 5.71 -12.21
CA LEU A 282 -14.17 4.45 -11.50
C LEU A 282 -12.72 4.06 -11.26
N PHE A 283 -11.89 4.14 -12.29
CA PHE A 283 -10.48 3.80 -12.20
C PHE A 283 -9.75 4.72 -11.22
N GLN A 284 -9.98 6.03 -11.28
CA GLN A 284 -9.35 7.01 -10.39
C GLN A 284 -9.76 6.79 -8.93
N SER A 285 -11.03 6.47 -8.67
CA SER A 285 -11.51 6.10 -7.33
C SER A 285 -10.86 4.83 -6.79
N ILE A 286 -10.66 3.81 -7.65
CA ILE A 286 -9.95 2.58 -7.28
C ILE A 286 -8.48 2.87 -7.01
N SER A 287 -7.85 3.66 -7.89
CA SER A 287 -6.42 3.97 -7.82
C SER A 287 -6.04 4.80 -6.60
N ALA A 288 -6.88 5.75 -6.20
CA ALA A 288 -6.69 6.54 -4.98
C ALA A 288 -6.58 5.68 -3.71
N ARG A 289 -7.02 4.41 -3.76
CA ARG A 289 -6.92 3.45 -2.67
C ARG A 289 -5.64 2.62 -2.75
N THR A 290 -4.49 3.29 -2.74
CA THR A 290 -3.14 2.75 -2.65
C THR A 290 -2.63 2.04 -3.91
N ALA A 291 -2.97 2.53 -5.12
CA ALA A 291 -2.54 1.86 -6.35
C ALA A 291 -1.59 2.68 -7.23
N GLY A 292 -1.78 4.00 -7.31
CA GLY A 292 -0.86 4.92 -7.98
C GLY A 292 -0.94 4.99 -9.51
N PHE A 293 -1.78 4.19 -10.15
CA PHE A 293 -2.02 4.32 -11.58
C PHE A 293 -2.99 5.47 -11.85
N CYS A 294 -2.77 6.24 -12.90
CA CYS A 294 -3.66 7.32 -13.33
C CYS A 294 -4.10 7.16 -14.78
N THR A 295 -5.36 7.50 -15.05
CA THR A 295 -5.95 7.56 -16.39
C THR A 295 -6.28 8.98 -16.82
N VAL A 296 -6.04 9.94 -15.93
CA VAL A 296 -6.20 11.39 -16.15
C VAL A 296 -4.99 12.12 -15.60
N ASP A 297 -4.77 13.34 -16.07
CA ASP A 297 -3.67 14.20 -15.61
C ASP A 297 -4.07 14.88 -14.28
N ILE A 298 -3.56 14.35 -13.18
CA ILE A 298 -3.88 14.82 -11.82
C ILE A 298 -3.40 16.26 -11.58
N ALA A 299 -2.34 16.71 -12.26
CA ALA A 299 -1.86 18.07 -12.13
C ALA A 299 -2.93 19.10 -12.56
N LYS A 300 -3.82 18.71 -13.49
CA LYS A 300 -4.90 19.54 -14.02
C LYS A 300 -6.23 19.40 -13.29
N GLU A 301 -6.31 18.54 -12.28
CA GLU A 301 -7.53 18.41 -11.46
C GLU A 301 -7.78 19.67 -10.65
N HIS A 302 -9.06 19.95 -10.38
CA HIS A 302 -9.44 21.01 -9.45
C HIS A 302 -8.86 20.75 -8.04
N ASP A 303 -8.48 21.81 -7.33
CA ASP A 303 -7.96 21.67 -5.95
C ASP A 303 -8.95 20.95 -5.03
N PHE A 304 -10.25 21.14 -5.23
CA PHE A 304 -11.28 20.43 -4.46
C PHE A 304 -11.26 18.92 -4.74
N THR A 305 -11.05 18.50 -6.00
CA THR A 305 -10.89 17.09 -6.37
C THR A 305 -9.61 16.51 -5.77
N LYS A 306 -8.51 17.25 -5.78
CA LYS A 306 -7.27 16.85 -5.11
C LYS A 306 -7.49 16.64 -3.61
N ILE A 307 -8.26 17.50 -2.92
CA ILE A 307 -8.60 17.34 -1.50
C ILE A 307 -9.45 16.07 -1.27
N ILE A 308 -10.45 15.80 -2.12
CA ILE A 308 -11.22 14.56 -2.06
C ILE A 308 -10.31 13.35 -2.23
N THR A 309 -9.41 13.40 -3.20
CA THR A 309 -8.44 12.33 -3.46
C THR A 309 -7.49 12.15 -2.27
N VAL A 310 -7.04 13.23 -1.60
CA VAL A 310 -6.27 13.19 -0.34
C VAL A 310 -7.03 12.39 0.74
N ILE A 311 -8.33 12.63 0.91
CA ILE A 311 -9.15 11.89 1.88
C ILE A 311 -9.22 10.41 1.51
N LEU A 312 -9.42 10.07 0.24
CA LEU A 312 -9.47 8.69 -0.23
C LEU A 312 -8.12 7.98 -0.08
N MET A 313 -7.01 8.68 -0.37
CA MET A 313 -5.63 8.17 -0.19
C MET A 313 -5.29 7.92 1.28
N PHE A 314 -5.76 8.80 2.16
CA PHE A 314 -5.58 8.66 3.60
C PHE A 314 -6.27 7.40 4.14
N ILE A 315 -7.45 7.04 3.59
CA ILE A 315 -8.16 5.78 3.86
C ILE A 315 -7.58 4.69 2.96
N GLY A 316 -6.45 4.14 3.36
CA GLY A 316 -5.71 3.16 2.58
C GLY A 316 -6.41 1.81 2.40
N ALA A 317 -5.61 0.78 2.11
CA ALA A 317 -6.08 -0.59 1.88
C ALA A 317 -6.57 -1.27 3.17
N SER A 318 -7.15 -2.46 3.01
CA SER A 318 -7.61 -3.28 4.13
C SER A 318 -6.43 -3.91 4.90
N PRO A 319 -6.63 -4.33 6.17
CA PRO A 319 -5.60 -5.05 6.91
C PRO A 319 -5.14 -6.31 6.19
N ALA A 320 -3.84 -6.62 6.30
CA ALA A 320 -3.20 -7.74 5.59
C ALA A 320 -3.31 -7.68 4.06
N GLY A 321 -3.59 -6.50 3.48
CA GLY A 321 -3.51 -6.23 2.04
C GLY A 321 -2.14 -5.70 1.63
N THR A 322 -1.96 -5.53 0.32
CA THR A 322 -0.71 -5.04 -0.30
C THR A 322 -0.47 -3.55 -0.07
N GLY A 323 -1.50 -2.72 0.13
CA GLY A 323 -1.38 -1.28 0.32
C GLY A 323 -1.12 -0.83 1.76
N GLY A 324 -0.64 0.42 1.94
CA GLY A 324 -0.33 1.05 3.23
C GLY A 324 -1.45 1.95 3.77
N GLY A 325 -1.09 3.06 4.40
CA GLY A 325 -2.03 4.05 4.95
C GLY A 325 -2.84 3.59 6.15
N ILE A 326 -3.81 4.42 6.57
CA ILE A 326 -4.78 4.05 7.61
C ILE A 326 -5.72 2.99 7.04
N LYS A 327 -5.85 1.88 7.76
CA LYS A 327 -6.64 0.75 7.26
C LYS A 327 -8.14 1.06 7.27
N THR A 328 -8.87 0.53 6.27
CA THR A 328 -10.34 0.70 6.16
C THR A 328 -11.07 0.33 7.45
N THR A 329 -10.61 -0.69 8.17
CA THR A 329 -11.17 -1.08 9.47
C THR A 329 -10.90 -0.06 10.57
N THR A 330 -9.74 0.58 10.58
CA THR A 330 -9.43 1.67 11.51
C THR A 330 -10.36 2.85 11.26
N PHE A 331 -10.56 3.23 10.01
CA PHE A 331 -11.44 4.32 9.64
C PHE A 331 -12.90 4.07 10.06
N ILE A 332 -13.45 2.87 9.78
CA ILE A 332 -14.83 2.56 10.16
C ILE A 332 -15.02 2.51 11.68
N VAL A 333 -14.01 2.05 12.45
CA VAL A 333 -14.06 2.08 13.93
C VAL A 333 -14.12 3.52 14.41
N LEU A 334 -13.31 4.43 13.87
CA LEU A 334 -13.32 5.85 14.21
C LEU A 334 -14.66 6.50 13.88
N LEU A 335 -15.19 6.26 12.69
CA LEU A 335 -16.49 6.78 12.28
C LEU A 335 -17.60 6.25 13.17
N ALA A 336 -17.62 4.96 13.49
CA ALA A 336 -18.58 4.35 14.40
C ALA A 336 -18.48 4.92 15.81
N THR A 337 -17.27 5.23 16.29
CA THR A 337 -17.06 5.86 17.60
C THR A 337 -17.68 7.26 17.61
N VAL A 338 -17.40 8.08 16.60
CA VAL A 338 -17.98 9.42 16.48
C VAL A 338 -19.53 9.34 16.50
N VAL A 339 -20.10 8.47 15.68
CA VAL A 339 -21.56 8.28 15.62
C VAL A 339 -22.14 7.78 16.95
N SER A 340 -21.46 6.85 17.64
CA SER A 340 -21.91 6.34 18.94
C SER A 340 -21.91 7.43 20.00
N VAL A 341 -20.84 8.23 20.08
CA VAL A 341 -20.74 9.37 21.01
C VAL A 341 -21.81 10.43 20.72
N MET A 342 -22.02 10.78 19.44
CA MET A 342 -23.08 11.72 19.05
C MET A 342 -24.49 11.24 19.39
N ARG A 343 -24.68 9.92 19.49
CA ARG A 343 -25.96 9.30 19.93
C ARG A 343 -26.08 9.15 21.45
N GLY A 344 -25.07 9.59 22.21
CA GLY A 344 -25.04 9.47 23.68
C GLY A 344 -24.75 8.04 24.18
N ASN A 345 -24.24 7.15 23.32
CA ASN A 345 -23.87 5.80 23.73
C ASN A 345 -22.46 5.80 24.34
N GLU A 346 -22.29 5.15 25.49
CA GLU A 346 -20.98 4.98 26.13
C GLU A 346 -20.08 3.99 25.37
N GLU A 347 -20.67 3.10 24.58
CA GLU A 347 -19.95 2.03 23.89
C GLU A 347 -20.04 2.22 22.36
N THR A 348 -18.90 1.99 21.70
CA THR A 348 -18.87 1.96 20.24
C THR A 348 -19.51 0.68 19.73
N THR A 349 -20.57 0.82 18.93
CA THR A 349 -21.27 -0.30 18.30
C THR A 349 -21.17 -0.25 16.79
N LEU A 350 -20.92 -1.41 16.17
CA LEU A 350 -20.79 -1.56 14.73
C LEU A 350 -21.53 -2.81 14.26
N LEU A 351 -22.52 -2.68 13.37
CA LEU A 351 -23.35 -3.79 12.86
C LEU A 351 -23.88 -4.69 14.02
N LYS A 352 -24.44 -4.07 15.06
CA LYS A 352 -25.00 -4.74 16.24
C LYS A 352 -23.96 -5.53 17.09
N ARG A 353 -22.68 -5.21 16.94
CA ARG A 353 -21.59 -5.76 17.77
C ARG A 353 -20.86 -4.63 18.48
N ARG A 354 -20.46 -4.87 19.72
CA ARG A 354 -19.62 -3.96 20.50
C ARG A 354 -18.18 -4.04 20.02
N VAL A 355 -17.54 -2.88 19.89
CA VAL A 355 -16.10 -2.76 19.63
C VAL A 355 -15.39 -2.53 20.96
N ASP A 356 -14.32 -3.28 21.19
CA ASP A 356 -13.50 -3.15 22.40
C ASP A 356 -12.85 -1.76 22.49
N GLN A 357 -12.85 -1.17 23.70
CA GLN A 357 -12.28 0.17 23.94
C GLN A 357 -10.79 0.27 23.59
N PHE A 358 -10.02 -0.79 23.82
CA PHE A 358 -8.60 -0.81 23.43
C PHE A 358 -8.42 -0.68 21.93
N THR A 359 -9.30 -1.27 21.13
CA THR A 359 -9.34 -1.13 19.68
C THR A 359 -9.62 0.33 19.27
N VAL A 360 -10.54 1.01 19.98
CA VAL A 360 -10.82 2.43 19.74
C VAL A 360 -9.61 3.31 20.07
N TYR A 361 -8.97 3.11 21.23
CA TYR A 361 -7.75 3.86 21.58
C TYR A 361 -6.61 3.62 20.59
N ARG A 362 -6.44 2.39 20.13
CA ARG A 362 -5.46 2.07 19.09
C ARG A 362 -5.78 2.78 17.77
N ALA A 363 -7.05 2.86 17.37
CA ALA A 363 -7.48 3.56 16.18
C ALA A 363 -7.21 5.07 16.27
N LEU A 364 -7.51 5.69 17.42
CA LEU A 364 -7.21 7.10 17.69
C LEU A 364 -5.70 7.38 17.67
N SER A 365 -4.88 6.49 18.26
CA SER A 365 -3.42 6.62 18.24
C SER A 365 -2.86 6.55 16.82
N ILE A 366 -3.42 5.69 15.96
CA ILE A 366 -3.04 5.60 14.54
C ILE A 366 -3.40 6.90 13.82
N LEU A 367 -4.61 7.43 14.02
CA LEU A 367 -5.07 8.67 13.39
C LEU A 367 -4.18 9.85 13.79
N SER A 368 -3.93 10.03 15.10
CA SER A 368 -3.12 11.13 15.62
C SER A 368 -1.68 11.05 15.12
N GLY A 369 -1.09 9.85 15.12
CA GLY A 369 0.25 9.63 14.61
C GLY A 369 0.35 9.89 13.10
N ALA A 370 -0.65 9.49 12.32
CA ALA A 370 -0.72 9.76 10.88
C ALA A 370 -0.85 11.26 10.59
N ALA A 371 -1.74 11.96 11.30
CA ALA A 371 -1.92 13.40 11.15
C ALA A 371 -0.62 14.17 11.46
N LEU A 372 0.11 13.77 12.52
CA LEU A 372 1.40 14.38 12.85
C LEU A 372 2.44 14.18 11.75
N VAL A 373 2.55 12.95 11.21
CA VAL A 373 3.49 12.66 10.12
C VAL A 373 3.17 13.47 8.88
N LEU A 374 1.89 13.58 8.50
CA LEU A 374 1.47 14.38 7.36
C LEU A 374 1.75 15.86 7.57
N PHE A 375 1.44 16.40 8.74
CA PHE A 375 1.71 17.79 9.06
C PHE A 375 3.20 18.13 8.94
N VAL A 376 4.07 17.29 9.53
CA VAL A 376 5.52 17.47 9.46
C VAL A 376 6.04 17.34 8.03
N ALA A 377 5.60 16.31 7.29
CA ALA A 377 6.06 16.08 5.92
C ALA A 377 5.64 17.22 4.99
N THR A 378 4.38 17.66 5.05
CA THR A 378 3.88 18.81 4.27
C THR A 378 4.66 20.09 4.63
N GLY A 379 4.91 20.34 5.92
CA GLY A 379 5.71 21.48 6.36
C GLY A 379 7.14 21.47 5.81
N ILE A 380 7.79 20.30 5.77
CA ILE A 380 9.12 20.13 5.18
C ILE A 380 9.09 20.44 3.68
N ILE A 381 8.11 19.90 2.93
CA ILE A 381 7.98 20.13 1.49
C ILE A 381 7.81 21.63 1.22
N LEU A 382 6.89 22.32 1.91
CA LEU A 382 6.64 23.75 1.72
C LEU A 382 7.83 24.65 2.08
N THR A 383 8.66 24.23 3.03
CA THR A 383 9.85 25.01 3.42
C THR A 383 11.04 24.74 2.51
N ALA A 384 11.16 23.53 1.98
CA ALA A 384 12.29 23.12 1.16
C ALA A 384 12.07 23.42 -0.33
N ASP A 385 10.81 23.41 -0.80
CA ASP A 385 10.37 23.71 -2.16
C ASP A 385 9.27 24.79 -2.13
N PRO A 386 9.60 26.09 -1.98
CA PRO A 386 8.62 27.16 -1.81
C PRO A 386 7.68 27.38 -3.00
N ASP A 387 8.07 26.89 -4.19
CA ASP A 387 7.27 27.00 -5.42
C ASP A 387 6.11 26.00 -5.48
N VAL A 388 6.08 25.02 -4.56
CA VAL A 388 5.03 24.00 -4.50
C VAL A 388 3.81 24.56 -3.75
N ASN A 389 2.63 24.43 -4.37
CA ASN A 389 1.36 24.84 -3.74
C ASN A 389 1.06 23.96 -2.50
N GLY A 390 0.40 24.54 -1.49
CA GLY A 390 0.03 23.86 -0.26
C GLY A 390 -0.83 22.61 -0.46
N VAL A 391 -1.77 22.64 -1.42
CA VAL A 391 -2.60 21.48 -1.75
C VAL A 391 -1.76 20.38 -2.39
N ASP A 392 -0.84 20.72 -3.29
CA ASP A 392 0.02 19.75 -3.96
C ASP A 392 1.05 19.14 -2.97
N ALA A 393 1.59 19.95 -2.04
CA ALA A 393 2.47 19.45 -0.98
C ALA A 393 1.75 18.45 -0.04
N LEU A 394 0.51 18.75 0.35
CA LEU A 394 -0.32 17.86 1.13
C LEU A 394 -0.68 16.59 0.35
N PHE A 395 -0.94 16.72 -0.94
CA PHE A 395 -1.22 15.60 -1.84
C PHE A 395 -0.03 14.63 -1.90
N GLU A 396 1.18 15.13 -2.13
CA GLU A 396 2.41 14.33 -2.17
C GLU A 396 2.72 13.65 -0.83
N ALA A 397 2.62 14.41 0.29
CA ALA A 397 2.82 13.86 1.62
C ALA A 397 1.81 12.73 1.92
N THR A 398 0.53 12.94 1.55
CA THR A 398 -0.54 11.94 1.77
C THR A 398 -0.38 10.74 0.84
N SER A 399 0.00 10.96 -0.40
CA SER A 399 0.32 9.89 -1.36
C SER A 399 1.49 9.04 -0.85
N GLY A 400 2.54 9.67 -0.32
CA GLY A 400 3.66 8.97 0.33
C GLY A 400 3.21 8.17 1.55
N PHE A 401 2.46 8.79 2.48
CA PHE A 401 1.98 8.12 3.71
C PHE A 401 0.98 7.00 3.41
N GLY A 402 0.04 7.25 2.52
CA GLY A 402 -0.93 6.25 2.06
C GLY A 402 -0.29 5.12 1.27
N THR A 403 0.97 5.29 0.85
CA THR A 403 1.65 4.43 -0.14
C THR A 403 0.79 4.27 -1.40
N VAL A 404 0.35 5.40 -1.97
CA VAL A 404 -0.60 5.43 -3.09
C VAL A 404 0.09 5.55 -4.42
N GLY A 405 1.02 6.52 -4.56
CA GLY A 405 1.78 6.72 -5.79
C GLY A 405 1.21 7.73 -6.77
N LEU A 406 0.03 8.28 -6.50
CA LEU A 406 -0.49 9.40 -7.28
C LEU A 406 0.31 10.67 -6.97
N THR A 407 0.59 11.48 -7.99
CA THR A 407 1.31 12.74 -7.87
C THR A 407 0.54 13.89 -8.52
N ALA A 408 0.61 15.06 -7.91
CA ALA A 408 0.15 16.31 -8.52
C ALA A 408 1.14 16.86 -9.57
N GLY A 409 2.12 16.06 -10.00
CA GLY A 409 3.13 16.43 -10.99
C GLY A 409 4.41 17.03 -10.39
N VAL A 410 4.51 17.15 -9.07
CA VAL A 410 5.65 17.82 -8.42
C VAL A 410 6.74 16.87 -7.92
N THR A 411 6.50 15.55 -7.81
CA THR A 411 7.45 14.57 -7.25
C THR A 411 8.84 14.65 -7.85
N GLN A 412 8.95 14.76 -9.18
CA GLN A 412 10.25 14.75 -9.88
C GLN A 412 11.04 16.04 -9.66
N SER A 413 10.34 17.17 -9.51
CA SER A 413 10.95 18.49 -9.29
C SER A 413 11.35 18.75 -7.84
N LEU A 414 10.90 17.93 -6.88
CA LEU A 414 11.24 18.07 -5.48
C LEU A 414 12.76 18.03 -5.24
N ASN A 415 13.23 18.86 -4.34
CA ASN A 415 14.62 18.84 -3.92
C ASN A 415 14.94 17.57 -3.08
N TRP A 416 16.22 17.36 -2.79
CA TRP A 416 16.66 16.17 -2.06
C TRP A 416 16.11 16.07 -0.64
N ILE A 417 15.83 17.19 0.04
CA ILE A 417 15.26 17.23 1.41
C ILE A 417 13.81 16.73 1.37
N SER A 418 13.02 17.28 0.45
CA SER A 418 11.62 16.86 0.26
C SER A 418 11.52 15.42 -0.19
N LYS A 419 12.39 14.95 -1.10
CA LYS A 419 12.45 13.53 -1.49
C LYS A 419 12.74 12.62 -0.28
N LEU A 420 13.67 13.00 0.60
CA LEU A 420 13.94 12.23 1.83
C LEU A 420 12.75 12.24 2.79
N ALA A 421 12.07 13.39 2.95
CA ALA A 421 10.89 13.50 3.79
C ALA A 421 9.77 12.60 3.27
N VAL A 422 9.49 12.62 1.96
CA VAL A 422 8.48 11.75 1.33
C VAL A 422 8.89 10.27 1.42
N ALA A 423 10.16 9.92 1.20
CA ALA A 423 10.65 8.55 1.36
C ALA A 423 10.46 8.03 2.79
N LEU A 424 10.75 8.86 3.80
CA LEU A 424 10.50 8.51 5.20
C LEU A 424 8.99 8.35 5.47
N THR A 425 8.16 9.20 4.88
CA THR A 425 6.71 9.13 5.00
C THR A 425 6.15 7.83 4.39
N MET A 426 6.66 7.39 3.22
CA MET A 426 6.34 6.09 2.61
C MET A 426 6.69 4.93 3.55
N PHE A 427 7.86 4.97 4.15
CA PHE A 427 8.32 3.95 5.08
C PHE A 427 7.44 3.86 6.33
N ILE A 428 7.10 5.03 6.93
CA ILE A 428 6.20 5.11 8.09
C ILE A 428 4.80 4.61 7.73
N GLY A 429 4.28 5.01 6.57
CA GLY A 429 2.97 4.57 6.08
C GLY A 429 2.88 3.07 5.84
N ARG A 430 3.97 2.46 5.35
CA ARG A 430 4.04 1.01 5.11
C ARG A 430 4.12 0.20 6.40
N VAL A 431 4.98 0.59 7.33
CA VAL A 431 5.19 -0.10 8.61
C VAL A 431 4.05 0.17 9.60
N GLY A 432 3.45 1.35 9.50
CA GLY A 432 2.44 1.89 10.40
C GLY A 432 3.05 2.73 11.54
N PRO A 433 2.46 3.91 11.84
CA PRO A 433 3.03 4.87 12.81
C PRO A 433 3.11 4.29 14.22
N VAL A 434 2.11 3.55 14.67
CA VAL A 434 2.10 2.90 16.00
C VAL A 434 3.15 1.79 16.08
N SER A 435 3.30 1.00 15.02
CA SER A 435 4.32 -0.05 14.98
C SER A 435 5.72 0.53 15.05
N LEU A 436 5.97 1.63 14.33
CA LEU A 436 7.24 2.33 14.38
C LEU A 436 7.50 2.92 15.78
N GLY A 437 6.49 3.58 16.39
CA GLY A 437 6.57 4.10 17.75
C GLY A 437 6.92 3.00 18.76
N LEU A 438 6.24 1.86 18.69
CA LEU A 438 6.53 0.70 19.54
C LEU A 438 7.94 0.13 19.30
N ALA A 439 8.40 0.07 18.04
CA ALA A 439 9.75 -0.40 17.73
C ALA A 439 10.83 0.48 18.38
N LEU A 440 10.61 1.80 18.47
CA LEU A 440 11.52 2.76 19.07
C LEU A 440 11.45 2.75 20.61
N THR A 441 10.24 2.64 21.19
CA THR A 441 10.01 2.79 22.65
C THR A 441 10.21 1.50 23.44
N LEU A 442 10.01 0.32 22.85
CA LEU A 442 10.18 -0.96 23.55
C LEU A 442 11.67 -1.18 23.89
N HIS A 443 12.15 -0.54 24.96
CA HIS A 443 13.38 -0.96 25.66
C HIS A 443 13.11 -2.19 26.51
N LYS A 444 14.09 -3.10 26.61
CA LYS A 444 14.02 -4.24 27.51
C LYS A 444 13.72 -3.73 28.92
N GLY A 445 12.56 -4.08 29.48
CA GLY A 445 12.38 -4.05 30.91
C GLY A 445 11.35 -3.12 31.52
N HIS A 446 10.46 -2.44 30.76
CA HIS A 446 9.25 -1.92 31.41
C HIS A 446 8.26 -3.08 31.66
N ARG A 447 8.52 -3.87 32.71
CA ARG A 447 7.44 -4.47 33.46
C ARG A 447 6.62 -3.28 33.96
N SER A 448 5.35 -3.17 33.59
CA SER A 448 4.44 -2.27 34.27
C SER A 448 4.55 -2.65 35.77
N THR A 449 5.19 -1.82 36.54
CA THR A 449 4.99 -1.83 37.97
C THR A 449 3.51 -1.59 38.14
N GLY A 450 2.77 -2.56 38.66
CA GLY A 450 1.33 -2.51 38.84
C GLY A 450 0.88 -1.44 39.86
N ALA A 451 1.48 -0.25 39.78
CA ALA A 451 1.04 0.91 40.55
C ALA A 451 -0.28 1.40 39.89
N ILE A 452 -1.36 1.21 40.63
CA ILE A 452 -2.65 1.84 40.31
C ILE A 452 -2.49 3.33 40.62
N LEU A 453 -2.45 4.15 39.58
CA LEU A 453 -2.42 5.60 39.71
C LEU A 453 -3.85 6.10 40.06
N PRO A 454 -4.00 7.12 40.91
CA PRO A 454 -5.30 7.72 41.20
C PRO A 454 -5.88 8.38 39.93
N GLU A 455 -7.20 8.28 39.75
CA GLU A 455 -7.91 8.87 38.62
C GLU A 455 -7.94 10.39 38.75
N GLY A 456 -7.48 11.09 37.73
CA GLY A 456 -7.61 12.54 37.54
C GLY A 456 -8.82 12.86 36.67
N LYS A 457 -9.75 13.69 37.15
CA LYS A 457 -10.88 14.17 36.34
C LYS A 457 -10.43 15.32 35.46
N ILE A 458 -10.55 15.16 34.15
CA ILE A 458 -10.27 16.22 33.15
C ILE A 458 -11.57 16.51 32.41
N ILE A 459 -11.92 17.79 32.28
CA ILE A 459 -13.08 18.23 31.50
C ILE A 459 -12.63 18.27 30.02
N VAL A 460 -13.31 17.52 29.19
CA VAL A 460 -13.13 17.55 27.72
C VAL A 460 -14.32 18.28 27.16
N GLY A 461 -14.08 19.32 26.31
CA GLY A 461 -15.11 20.21 25.77
C GLY A 461 -16.10 19.55 24.79
#